data_c404436de89e688fbee9be12a4c386a8
#
_entry.id   c404436de89e688fbee9be12a4c386a8
#
_cell.length_a   1.000
_cell.length_b   1.000
_cell.length_c   1.000
_cell.angle_alpha   90.00
_cell.angle_beta   90.00
_cell.angle_gamma   90.00
#
_symmetry.space_group_name_H-M   'P 1'
#
loop_
_entity.id
_entity.type
_entity.pdbx_description
1 polymer ?
#
loop_
_entity_poly.entity_id
_entity_poly.type
_entity_poly.pdbx_seq_one_letter_code
_entity_poly.pdbx_strand_id
1 'polypeptide(L)'
;MVVASVARIVVVVALVACFVPGQPSVTFRSASREASENFMPSLHEQFGEIDIYLFDQLLRGRIKPGMRIFDAGCGFGRNLVYFLKEGFEVFGADSDREAVDRVRRLVTTLAHTVPANNFRLESVEDMSFPNAFADVVISSAVLHFARDDEHFRAMLRGTWRVLRPGGLLFCRLASSIGMENGLVPISNRRFLLPDGSERYLVDAQLLADLAKDLGGHLADPLKTTVVQGQRCMTTWVVWKND
;
A
#
# COMPACT_ATOMS: atom_id res chain seq x y z
N MET A 1 44.54 -14.09 -4.60
CA MET A 1 45.12 -12.79 -5.02
C MET A 1 45.20 -12.79 -6.54
N VAL A 2 44.31 -12.18 -7.25
CA VAL A 2 44.49 -11.56 -8.57
C VAL A 2 43.31 -10.56 -8.72
N VAL A 3 43.68 -9.29 -8.74
CA VAL A 3 42.77 -8.17 -8.98
C VAL A 3 42.72 -7.96 -10.49
N ALA A 4 41.58 -8.08 -11.11
CA ALA A 4 41.38 -7.73 -12.52
C ALA A 4 40.82 -6.30 -12.62
N SER A 5 41.70 -5.39 -13.05
CA SER A 5 41.38 -4.00 -13.40
C SER A 5 40.71 -3.97 -14.77
N VAL A 6 39.48 -3.38 -14.86
CA VAL A 6 38.78 -3.12 -16.12
C VAL A 6 39.21 -1.73 -16.61
N ALA A 7 40.07 -1.69 -17.63
CA ALA A 7 40.49 -0.46 -18.30
C ALA A 7 39.35 0.04 -19.24
N ARG A 8 38.96 1.30 -19.05
CA ARG A 8 38.11 2.03 -20.00
C ARG A 8 38.91 2.44 -21.23
N ILE A 9 38.56 1.92 -22.40
CA ILE A 9 39.08 2.35 -23.69
C ILE A 9 38.33 3.60 -24.11
N VAL A 10 39.00 4.74 -24.13
CA VAL A 10 38.54 5.98 -24.75
C VAL A 10 39.04 5.97 -26.19
N VAL A 11 38.14 5.84 -27.16
CA VAL A 11 38.49 5.99 -28.57
C VAL A 11 38.40 7.47 -28.94
N VAL A 12 39.55 8.10 -29.14
CA VAL A 12 39.62 9.44 -29.72
C VAL A 12 39.74 9.29 -31.23
N VAL A 13 38.69 9.67 -31.94
CA VAL A 13 38.73 9.77 -33.42
C VAL A 13 39.24 11.15 -33.80
N ALA A 14 40.48 11.23 -34.27
CA ALA A 14 41.04 12.44 -34.81
C ALA A 14 40.57 12.59 -36.30
N LEU A 15 39.74 13.59 -36.56
CA LEU A 15 39.34 13.99 -37.89
C LEU A 15 40.44 14.92 -38.46
N VAL A 16 41.18 14.42 -39.45
CA VAL A 16 42.09 15.24 -40.28
C VAL A 16 41.25 15.98 -41.32
N ALA A 17 41.14 17.28 -41.17
CA ALA A 17 40.47 18.14 -42.16
C ALA A 17 41.43 18.49 -43.26
N CYS A 18 41.26 17.97 -44.49
CA CYS A 18 41.89 18.46 -45.70
C CYS A 18 41.21 19.77 -46.14
N PHE A 19 41.98 20.86 -46.18
CA PHE A 19 41.55 22.18 -46.62
C PHE A 19 41.53 22.22 -48.17
N VAL A 20 40.36 22.39 -48.77
CA VAL A 20 40.20 22.69 -50.21
C VAL A 20 39.65 24.10 -50.34
N PRO A 21 40.36 25.05 -50.97
CA PRO A 21 39.88 26.41 -51.09
C PRO A 21 38.85 26.53 -52.22
N GLY A 22 37.64 27.04 -51.90
CA GLY A 22 36.68 27.44 -52.91
C GLY A 22 35.24 26.93 -52.78
N GLN A 23 34.79 26.50 -51.60
CA GLN A 23 33.37 26.19 -51.39
C GLN A 23 32.71 27.11 -50.36
N PRO A 24 31.41 27.49 -50.57
CA PRO A 24 30.68 28.34 -49.62
C PRO A 24 30.48 27.60 -48.27
N SER A 25 30.68 28.33 -47.19
CA SER A 25 30.54 27.84 -45.84
C SER A 25 29.13 27.29 -45.58
N VAL A 26 29.02 25.97 -45.45
CA VAL A 26 27.82 25.33 -44.91
C VAL A 26 27.83 25.49 -43.41
N THR A 27 27.02 26.40 -42.88
CA THR A 27 26.76 26.51 -41.46
C THR A 27 26.01 25.27 -41.01
N PHE A 28 26.72 24.32 -40.38
CA PHE A 28 26.10 23.27 -39.63
C PHE A 28 25.40 23.90 -38.43
N ARG A 29 24.09 24.09 -38.49
CA ARG A 29 23.28 24.27 -37.30
C ARG A 29 23.42 22.95 -36.51
N SER A 30 24.11 23.01 -35.39
CA SER A 30 24.05 21.97 -34.38
C SER A 30 22.59 21.89 -33.91
N ALA A 31 21.84 20.94 -34.45
CA ALA A 31 20.61 20.50 -33.81
C ALA A 31 21.06 19.83 -32.49
N SER A 32 21.06 20.60 -31.43
CA SER A 32 21.03 20.07 -30.09
C SER A 32 19.79 19.17 -30.02
N ARG A 33 19.98 17.88 -30.24
CA ARG A 33 19.06 16.86 -29.76
C ARG A 33 19.06 17.02 -28.25
N GLU A 34 18.10 17.78 -27.74
CA GLU A 34 17.63 17.57 -26.38
C GLU A 34 17.16 16.13 -26.32
N ALA A 35 18.06 15.23 -25.91
CA ALA A 35 17.69 13.94 -25.40
C ALA A 35 16.78 14.25 -24.21
N SER A 36 15.47 14.12 -24.38
CA SER A 36 14.56 13.98 -23.26
C SER A 36 15.08 12.75 -22.52
N GLU A 37 15.88 12.97 -21.48
CA GLU A 37 16.13 11.94 -20.49
C GLU A 37 14.75 11.47 -20.06
N ASN A 38 14.37 10.25 -20.44
CA ASN A 38 13.23 9.57 -19.89
C ASN A 38 13.52 9.39 -18.40
N PHE A 39 13.18 10.41 -17.63
CA PHE A 39 13.32 10.39 -16.19
C PHE A 39 12.31 9.38 -15.66
N MET A 40 12.78 8.16 -15.43
CA MET A 40 11.96 7.13 -14.78
C MET A 40 11.68 7.62 -13.36
N PRO A 41 10.39 7.72 -12.96
CA PRO A 41 10.06 8.14 -11.61
C PRO A 41 10.71 7.20 -10.59
N SER A 42 11.17 7.74 -9.47
CA SER A 42 11.70 6.92 -8.38
C SER A 42 10.63 5.96 -7.86
N LEU A 43 11.03 4.84 -7.25
CA LEU A 43 10.08 3.90 -6.64
C LEU A 43 9.20 4.59 -5.60
N HIS A 44 9.75 5.54 -4.84
CA HIS A 44 8.96 6.31 -3.88
C HIS A 44 7.92 7.21 -4.56
N GLU A 45 8.26 7.86 -5.66
CA GLU A 45 7.29 8.61 -6.44
C GLU A 45 6.20 7.70 -7.03
N GLN A 46 6.55 6.49 -7.45
CA GLN A 46 5.62 5.52 -8.02
C GLN A 46 4.64 4.94 -6.99
N PHE A 47 5.18 4.49 -5.86
CA PHE A 47 4.44 3.68 -4.88
C PHE A 47 4.10 4.43 -3.58
N GLY A 48 4.71 5.61 -3.34
CA GLY A 48 4.61 6.29 -2.06
C GLY A 48 5.18 5.45 -0.92
N GLU A 49 4.53 5.50 0.22
CA GLU A 49 4.87 4.70 1.41
C GLU A 49 3.99 3.45 1.54
N ILE A 50 3.73 2.78 0.42
CA ILE A 50 2.90 1.58 0.39
C ILE A 50 3.41 0.52 1.37
N ASP A 51 2.49 -0.17 2.03
CA ASP A 51 2.84 -1.32 2.86
C ASP A 51 3.53 -2.41 2.02
N ILE A 52 4.69 -2.88 2.46
CA ILE A 52 5.50 -3.85 1.71
C ILE A 52 4.76 -5.16 1.42
N TYR A 53 3.85 -5.58 2.30
CA TYR A 53 3.07 -6.79 2.10
C TYR A 53 1.84 -6.56 1.19
N LEU A 54 1.36 -5.32 1.09
CA LEU A 54 0.39 -4.94 0.06
C LEU A 54 1.06 -4.88 -1.31
N PHE A 55 2.27 -4.34 -1.38
CA PHE A 55 3.09 -4.37 -2.58
C PHE A 55 3.36 -5.82 -3.05
N ASP A 56 3.61 -6.76 -2.14
CA ASP A 56 3.73 -8.19 -2.47
C ASP A 56 2.46 -8.74 -3.16
N GLN A 57 1.26 -8.25 -2.82
CA GLN A 57 0.02 -8.67 -3.49
C GLN A 57 -0.06 -8.16 -4.94
N LEU A 58 0.49 -6.97 -5.22
CA LEU A 58 0.65 -6.46 -6.58
C LEU A 58 1.63 -7.33 -7.38
N LEU A 59 2.80 -7.63 -6.82
CA LEU A 59 3.82 -8.45 -7.46
C LEU A 59 3.32 -9.88 -7.78
N ARG A 60 2.42 -10.42 -6.96
CA ARG A 60 1.77 -11.72 -7.20
C ARG A 60 0.65 -11.66 -8.25
N GLY A 61 0.35 -10.49 -8.78
CA GLY A 61 -0.73 -10.30 -9.75
C GLY A 61 -2.13 -10.58 -9.18
N ARG A 62 -2.31 -10.48 -7.86
CA ARG A 62 -3.62 -10.65 -7.21
C ARG A 62 -4.47 -9.40 -7.32
N ILE A 63 -3.83 -8.24 -7.36
CA ILE A 63 -4.47 -6.93 -7.60
C ILE A 63 -4.15 -6.53 -9.04
N LYS A 64 -5.18 -6.36 -9.85
CA LYS A 64 -5.06 -6.16 -11.30
C LYS A 64 -5.74 -4.87 -11.74
N PRO A 65 -5.30 -4.25 -12.85
CA PRO A 65 -6.01 -3.12 -13.44
C PRO A 65 -7.49 -3.41 -13.65
N GLY A 66 -8.33 -2.40 -13.42
CA GLY A 66 -9.79 -2.52 -13.48
C GLY A 66 -10.48 -2.99 -12.20
N MET A 67 -9.71 -3.42 -11.19
CA MET A 67 -10.27 -3.74 -9.88
C MET A 67 -10.59 -2.46 -9.09
N ARG A 68 -11.68 -2.50 -8.34
CA ARG A 68 -12.07 -1.44 -7.40
C ARG A 68 -11.40 -1.67 -6.05
N ILE A 69 -10.66 -0.65 -5.60
CA ILE A 69 -9.89 -0.66 -4.35
C ILE A 69 -10.65 0.15 -3.31
N PHE A 70 -10.83 -0.42 -2.13
CA PHE A 70 -11.41 0.25 -0.98
C PHE A 70 -10.45 0.22 0.21
N ASP A 71 -10.09 1.39 0.76
CA ASP A 71 -9.22 1.50 1.93
C ASP A 71 -10.07 1.86 3.17
N ALA A 72 -10.31 0.87 4.03
CA ALA A 72 -11.06 0.99 5.28
C ALA A 72 -10.14 1.48 6.39
N GLY A 73 -10.27 2.74 6.77
CA GLY A 73 -9.34 3.49 7.60
C GLY A 73 -8.17 4.01 6.75
N CYS A 74 -8.48 4.79 5.71
CA CYS A 74 -7.51 5.19 4.68
C CYS A 74 -6.43 6.15 5.19
N GLY A 75 -6.61 6.79 6.34
CA GLY A 75 -5.67 7.75 6.87
C GLY A 75 -5.29 8.82 5.85
N PHE A 76 -4.02 9.09 5.72
CA PHE A 76 -3.49 10.06 4.76
C PHE A 76 -3.28 9.50 3.34
N GLY A 77 -3.75 8.28 3.06
CA GLY A 77 -3.68 7.67 1.73
C GLY A 77 -2.32 7.06 1.38
N ARG A 78 -1.49 6.69 2.35
CA ARG A 78 -0.15 6.16 2.10
C ARG A 78 -0.12 4.92 1.19
N ASN A 79 -1.16 4.08 1.26
CA ASN A 79 -1.29 2.87 0.47
C ASN A 79 -1.91 3.11 -0.91
N LEU A 80 -2.34 4.34 -1.22
CA LEU A 80 -3.19 4.63 -2.38
C LEU A 80 -2.44 5.25 -3.56
N VAL A 81 -1.21 5.75 -3.35
CA VAL A 81 -0.45 6.50 -4.37
C VAL A 81 -0.34 5.73 -5.68
N TYR A 82 0.06 4.47 -5.64
CA TYR A 82 0.16 3.62 -6.81
C TYR A 82 -1.19 3.45 -7.52
N PHE A 83 -2.23 3.09 -6.77
CA PHE A 83 -3.56 2.84 -7.33
C PHE A 83 -4.15 4.09 -8.00
N LEU A 84 -3.95 5.26 -7.40
CA LEU A 84 -4.39 6.54 -7.98
C LEU A 84 -3.66 6.85 -9.28
N LYS A 85 -2.35 6.64 -9.33
CA LYS A 85 -1.53 6.91 -10.52
C LYS A 85 -1.81 5.95 -11.67
N GLU A 86 -2.10 4.69 -11.35
CA GLU A 86 -2.42 3.65 -12.33
C GLU A 86 -3.90 3.63 -12.76
N GLY A 87 -4.70 4.60 -12.29
CA GLY A 87 -6.07 4.78 -12.74
C GLY A 87 -7.05 3.75 -12.21
N PHE A 88 -6.79 3.16 -11.04
CA PHE A 88 -7.77 2.31 -10.38
C PHE A 88 -8.97 3.13 -9.88
N GLU A 89 -10.14 2.49 -9.78
CA GLU A 89 -11.27 3.04 -9.03
C GLU A 89 -10.97 2.93 -7.53
N VAL A 90 -10.67 4.06 -6.89
CA VAL A 90 -10.25 4.09 -5.47
C VAL A 90 -11.30 4.76 -4.61
N PHE A 91 -11.60 4.14 -3.48
CA PHE A 91 -12.53 4.61 -2.46
C PHE A 91 -11.91 4.43 -1.08
N GLY A 92 -12.43 5.15 -0.09
CA GLY A 92 -12.00 4.97 1.28
C GLY A 92 -12.92 5.64 2.30
N ALA A 93 -12.74 5.25 3.55
CA ALA A 93 -13.37 5.89 4.69
C ALA A 93 -12.35 6.03 5.82
N ASP A 94 -12.49 7.09 6.59
CA ASP A 94 -11.77 7.29 7.84
C ASP A 94 -12.64 8.10 8.81
N SER A 95 -12.50 7.85 10.09
CA SER A 95 -13.21 8.59 11.13
C SER A 95 -12.55 9.93 11.49
N ASP A 96 -11.30 10.13 11.06
CA ASP A 96 -10.55 11.36 11.26
C ASP A 96 -10.78 12.34 10.10
N ARG A 97 -11.33 13.52 10.41
CA ARG A 97 -11.58 14.59 9.44
C ARG A 97 -10.31 15.08 8.76
N GLU A 98 -9.23 15.24 9.51
CA GLU A 98 -7.95 15.68 8.94
C GLU A 98 -7.42 14.67 7.92
N ALA A 99 -7.52 13.38 8.24
CA ALA A 99 -7.13 12.30 7.36
C ALA A 99 -7.95 12.33 6.05
N VAL A 100 -9.27 12.44 6.14
CA VAL A 100 -10.15 12.51 4.97
C VAL A 100 -9.86 13.75 4.11
N ASP A 101 -9.67 14.91 4.72
CA ASP A 101 -9.36 16.13 3.98
C ASP A 101 -7.98 16.04 3.30
N ARG A 102 -7.03 15.37 3.92
CA ARG A 102 -5.69 15.16 3.38
C ARG A 102 -5.68 14.16 2.23
N VAL A 103 -6.38 13.02 2.36
CA VAL A 103 -6.48 12.05 1.25
C VAL A 103 -7.23 12.63 0.06
N ARG A 104 -8.26 13.45 0.26
CA ARG A 104 -8.96 14.16 -0.83
C ARG A 104 -8.04 15.11 -1.59
N ARG A 105 -7.15 15.85 -0.90
CA ARG A 105 -6.11 16.65 -1.56
C ARG A 105 -5.12 15.81 -2.35
N LEU A 106 -4.67 14.68 -1.78
CA LEU A 106 -3.79 13.73 -2.47
C LEU A 106 -4.43 13.23 -3.78
N VAL A 107 -5.70 12.84 -3.73
CA VAL A 107 -6.47 12.39 -4.90
C VAL A 107 -6.55 13.48 -5.97
N THR A 108 -6.89 14.69 -5.58
CA THR A 108 -6.95 15.82 -6.51
C THR A 108 -5.61 16.10 -7.19
N THR A 109 -4.50 15.84 -6.48
CA THR A 109 -3.14 16.03 -7.03
C THR A 109 -2.70 14.90 -7.97
N LEU A 110 -3.03 13.64 -7.63
CA LEU A 110 -2.50 12.47 -8.35
C LEU A 110 -3.45 11.91 -9.42
N ALA A 111 -4.76 12.08 -9.25
CA ALA A 111 -5.77 11.42 -10.07
C ALA A 111 -7.01 12.30 -10.24
N HIS A 112 -6.93 13.30 -11.13
CA HIS A 112 -8.03 14.25 -11.38
C HIS A 112 -9.36 13.61 -11.80
N THR A 113 -9.33 12.36 -12.26
CA THR A 113 -10.53 11.60 -12.67
C THR A 113 -11.23 10.89 -11.51
N VAL A 114 -10.57 10.75 -10.36
CA VAL A 114 -11.16 10.14 -9.16
C VAL A 114 -11.89 11.21 -8.35
N PRO A 115 -13.20 11.09 -8.12
CA PRO A 115 -13.95 12.06 -7.35
C PRO A 115 -13.48 12.10 -5.88
N ALA A 116 -13.26 13.29 -5.33
CA ALA A 116 -12.85 13.46 -3.93
C ALA A 116 -13.90 12.92 -2.93
N ASN A 117 -15.18 12.87 -3.31
CA ASN A 117 -16.27 12.31 -2.49
C ASN A 117 -16.26 10.76 -2.44
N ASN A 118 -15.39 10.09 -3.16
CA ASN A 118 -15.09 8.68 -2.96
C ASN A 118 -14.49 8.41 -1.57
N PHE A 119 -13.96 9.47 -0.92
CA PHE A 119 -13.40 9.39 0.43
C PHE A 119 -14.35 10.05 1.42
N ARG A 120 -14.86 9.24 2.37
CA ARG A 120 -15.92 9.67 3.29
C ARG A 120 -15.43 9.73 4.72
N LEU A 121 -15.96 10.71 5.46
CA LEU A 121 -15.75 10.81 6.90
C LEU A 121 -16.73 9.87 7.61
N GLU A 122 -16.33 8.63 7.76
CA GLU A 122 -17.14 7.54 8.32
C GLU A 122 -16.25 6.57 9.08
N SER A 123 -16.74 6.01 10.17
CA SER A 123 -16.05 4.93 10.88
C SER A 123 -16.20 3.60 10.11
N VAL A 124 -15.22 2.72 10.25
CA VAL A 124 -15.19 1.47 9.47
C VAL A 124 -16.30 0.49 9.86
N GLU A 125 -16.86 0.60 11.06
CA GLU A 125 -18.00 -0.17 11.53
C GLU A 125 -19.34 0.32 10.99
N ASP A 126 -19.43 1.59 10.51
CA ASP A 126 -20.67 2.23 10.06
C ASP A 126 -20.49 2.97 8.73
N MET A 127 -19.97 2.27 7.72
CA MET A 127 -19.76 2.84 6.40
C MET A 127 -21.03 2.78 5.55
N SER A 128 -21.34 3.88 4.85
CA SER A 128 -22.48 3.99 3.96
C SER A 128 -22.29 3.35 2.57
N PHE A 129 -21.16 2.74 2.30
CA PHE A 129 -20.88 2.03 1.04
C PHE A 129 -21.70 0.74 0.92
N PRO A 130 -22.10 0.35 -0.30
CA PRO A 130 -22.90 -0.86 -0.51
C PRO A 130 -22.18 -2.14 -0.09
N ASN A 131 -22.96 -3.20 0.14
CA ASN A 131 -22.42 -4.55 0.27
C ASN A 131 -21.80 -5.00 -1.06
N ALA A 132 -20.75 -5.84 -0.99
CA ALA A 132 -20.09 -6.41 -2.16
C ALA A 132 -19.65 -5.36 -3.19
N PHE A 133 -19.14 -4.23 -2.70
CA PHE A 133 -18.80 -3.04 -3.49
C PHE A 133 -17.43 -3.10 -4.13
N ALA A 134 -16.43 -3.64 -3.43
CA ALA A 134 -15.02 -3.59 -3.82
C ALA A 134 -14.44 -4.97 -4.15
N ASP A 135 -13.49 -5.00 -5.09
CA ASP A 135 -12.71 -6.19 -5.44
C ASP A 135 -11.62 -6.47 -4.40
N VAL A 136 -11.01 -5.40 -3.90
CA VAL A 136 -9.97 -5.44 -2.88
C VAL A 136 -10.33 -4.47 -1.76
N VAL A 137 -10.29 -4.95 -0.53
CA VAL A 137 -10.40 -4.11 0.66
C VAL A 137 -9.08 -4.11 1.40
N ILE A 138 -8.55 -2.93 1.67
CA ILE A 138 -7.36 -2.68 2.47
C ILE A 138 -7.82 -2.27 3.86
N SER A 139 -7.22 -2.84 4.91
CA SER A 139 -7.36 -2.41 6.30
C SER A 139 -5.99 -2.48 6.98
N SER A 140 -5.21 -1.42 6.84
CA SER A 140 -3.82 -1.39 7.29
C SER A 140 -3.65 -0.50 8.52
N ALA A 141 -3.35 -1.11 9.66
CA ALA A 141 -3.18 -0.44 10.95
C ALA A 141 -4.47 0.23 11.48
N VAL A 142 -5.61 -0.45 11.35
CA VAL A 142 -6.95 0.06 11.73
C VAL A 142 -7.59 -0.77 12.82
N LEU A 143 -7.79 -2.07 12.59
CA LEU A 143 -8.58 -2.93 13.50
C LEU A 143 -8.01 -3.05 14.91
N HIS A 144 -6.72 -2.82 15.09
CA HIS A 144 -6.08 -2.85 16.41
C HIS A 144 -6.40 -1.64 17.31
N PHE A 145 -7.14 -0.65 16.80
CA PHE A 145 -7.70 0.44 17.60
C PHE A 145 -9.05 0.10 18.23
N ALA A 146 -9.52 -1.13 18.06
CA ALA A 146 -10.75 -1.58 18.68
C ALA A 146 -10.69 -1.43 20.22
N ARG A 147 -11.81 -1.00 20.80
CA ARG A 147 -11.96 -0.77 22.23
C ARG A 147 -12.16 -2.08 23.02
N ASP A 148 -12.76 -3.05 22.37
CA ASP A 148 -13.12 -4.37 22.89
C ASP A 148 -13.41 -5.36 21.75
N ASP A 149 -13.80 -6.60 22.09
CA ASP A 149 -14.12 -7.66 21.13
C ASP A 149 -15.33 -7.32 20.27
N GLU A 150 -16.34 -6.68 20.83
CA GLU A 150 -17.56 -6.30 20.10
C GLU A 150 -17.24 -5.25 19.03
N HIS A 151 -16.51 -4.22 19.43
CA HIS A 151 -16.06 -3.18 18.51
C HIS A 151 -15.13 -3.75 17.44
N PHE A 152 -14.18 -4.62 17.78
CA PHE A 152 -13.31 -5.29 16.81
C PHE A 152 -14.13 -6.06 15.77
N ARG A 153 -15.11 -6.85 16.23
CA ARG A 153 -16.00 -7.60 15.32
C ARG A 153 -16.89 -6.69 14.50
N ALA A 154 -17.34 -5.57 15.02
CA ALA A 154 -18.12 -4.57 14.27
C ALA A 154 -17.28 -3.95 13.16
N MET A 155 -16.05 -3.49 13.46
CA MET A 155 -15.11 -2.96 12.48
C MET A 155 -14.79 -3.99 11.40
N LEU A 156 -14.53 -5.23 11.77
CA LEU A 156 -14.24 -6.33 10.84
C LEU A 156 -15.44 -6.64 9.95
N ARG A 157 -16.66 -6.72 10.51
CA ARG A 157 -17.87 -6.93 9.72
C ARG A 157 -18.14 -5.79 8.74
N GLY A 158 -17.92 -4.53 9.14
CA GLY A 158 -18.02 -3.37 8.26
C GLY A 158 -17.04 -3.48 7.08
N THR A 159 -15.79 -3.78 7.36
CA THR A 159 -14.73 -4.01 6.37
C THR A 159 -15.07 -5.17 5.43
N TRP A 160 -15.51 -6.32 5.97
CA TRP A 160 -15.85 -7.52 5.20
C TRP A 160 -17.08 -7.36 4.33
N ARG A 161 -18.07 -6.59 4.79
CA ARG A 161 -19.34 -6.35 4.10
C ARG A 161 -19.14 -5.71 2.73
N VAL A 162 -18.23 -4.73 2.64
CA VAL A 162 -17.96 -4.02 1.39
C VAL A 162 -17.14 -4.84 0.40
N LEU A 163 -16.48 -5.91 0.84
CA LEU A 163 -15.77 -6.84 -0.03
C LEU A 163 -16.77 -7.72 -0.78
N ARG A 164 -16.65 -7.84 -2.11
CA ARG A 164 -17.48 -8.74 -2.92
C ARG A 164 -17.09 -10.21 -2.72
N PRO A 165 -17.96 -11.18 -3.03
CA PRO A 165 -17.57 -12.57 -3.21
C PRO A 165 -16.41 -12.68 -4.20
N GLY A 166 -15.48 -13.61 -3.99
CA GLY A 166 -14.24 -13.72 -4.77
C GLY A 166 -13.24 -12.57 -4.59
N GLY A 167 -13.51 -11.60 -3.71
CA GLY A 167 -12.65 -10.46 -3.44
C GLY A 167 -11.54 -10.75 -2.43
N LEU A 168 -10.52 -9.87 -2.38
CA LEU A 168 -9.35 -9.98 -1.53
C LEU A 168 -9.39 -8.96 -0.39
N LEU A 169 -9.36 -9.42 0.87
CA LEU A 169 -9.07 -8.59 2.03
C LEU A 169 -7.56 -8.61 2.29
N PHE A 170 -6.95 -7.44 2.28
CA PHE A 170 -5.62 -7.21 2.83
C PHE A 170 -5.76 -6.54 4.19
N CYS A 171 -5.37 -7.22 5.26
CA CYS A 171 -5.41 -6.66 6.60
C CYS A 171 -4.03 -6.73 7.24
N ARG A 172 -3.60 -5.62 7.88
CA ARG A 172 -2.41 -5.57 8.70
C ARG A 172 -2.72 -4.95 10.04
N LEU A 173 -2.52 -5.72 11.12
CA LEU A 173 -2.94 -5.31 12.46
C LEU A 173 -1.95 -5.81 13.53
N ALA A 174 -2.04 -5.21 14.72
CA ALA A 174 -1.22 -5.63 15.85
C ALA A 174 -1.63 -7.02 16.35
N SER A 175 -0.65 -7.83 16.71
CA SER A 175 -0.85 -9.18 17.24
C SER A 175 0.04 -9.46 18.43
N SER A 176 -0.32 -10.49 19.20
CA SER A 176 0.51 -11.01 20.28
C SER A 176 1.60 -11.98 19.80
N ILE A 177 1.60 -12.35 18.53
CA ILE A 177 2.48 -13.38 17.98
C ILE A 177 3.95 -12.97 18.12
N GLY A 178 4.74 -13.76 18.87
CA GLY A 178 6.15 -13.49 19.13
C GLY A 178 6.42 -12.38 20.16
N MET A 179 5.37 -11.96 20.87
CA MET A 179 5.44 -10.91 21.91
C MET A 179 4.85 -11.38 23.27
N GLU A 180 4.56 -12.67 23.40
CA GLU A 180 3.78 -13.23 24.52
C GLU A 180 4.32 -12.87 25.90
N ASN A 181 5.62 -12.69 26.03
CA ASN A 181 6.30 -12.39 27.29
C ASN A 181 6.44 -10.89 27.62
N GLY A 182 6.05 -10.00 26.72
CA GLY A 182 6.27 -8.55 26.87
C GLY A 182 4.99 -7.72 26.98
N LEU A 183 3.82 -8.34 27.04
CA LEU A 183 2.52 -7.69 26.99
C LEU A 183 1.94 -7.52 28.38
N VAL A 184 1.42 -6.34 28.70
CA VAL A 184 0.70 -6.08 29.95
C VAL A 184 -0.80 -6.03 29.65
N PRO A 185 -1.60 -7.00 30.15
CA PRO A 185 -3.04 -7.03 29.90
C PRO A 185 -3.74 -5.82 30.53
N ILE A 186 -4.67 -5.19 29.79
CA ILE A 186 -5.55 -4.12 30.28
C ILE A 186 -6.96 -4.68 30.51
N SER A 187 -7.57 -5.20 29.44
CA SER A 187 -8.90 -5.82 29.46
C SER A 187 -9.10 -6.66 28.22
N ASN A 188 -9.70 -7.86 28.36
CA ASN A 188 -9.93 -8.77 27.25
C ASN A 188 -8.66 -8.92 26.37
N ARG A 189 -8.73 -8.53 25.08
CA ARG A 189 -7.60 -8.55 24.14
C ARG A 189 -6.88 -7.21 24.01
N ARG A 190 -7.14 -6.25 24.92
CA ARG A 190 -6.37 -4.99 24.97
C ARG A 190 -5.16 -5.13 25.86
N PHE A 191 -4.03 -4.68 25.35
CA PHE A 191 -2.73 -4.75 26.00
C PHE A 191 -1.99 -3.42 25.90
N LEU A 192 -1.24 -3.08 26.93
CA LEU A 192 -0.18 -2.10 26.87
C LEU A 192 1.08 -2.80 26.30
N LEU A 193 1.61 -2.26 25.23
CA LEU A 193 2.80 -2.76 24.54
C LEU A 193 4.06 -2.09 25.12
N PRO A 194 5.25 -2.70 24.95
CA PRO A 194 6.51 -2.10 25.39
C PRO A 194 6.82 -0.72 24.81
N ASP A 195 6.28 -0.37 23.62
CA ASP A 195 6.39 0.97 23.04
C ASP A 195 5.46 2.02 23.69
N GLY A 196 4.75 1.66 24.74
CA GLY A 196 3.81 2.51 25.47
C GLY A 196 2.44 2.66 24.81
N SER A 197 2.19 2.00 23.70
CA SER A 197 0.90 2.07 23.03
C SER A 197 -0.08 1.01 23.53
N GLU A 198 -1.37 1.37 23.62
CA GLU A 198 -2.44 0.42 23.91
C GLU A 198 -3.06 -0.08 22.61
N ARG A 199 -3.17 -1.41 22.46
CA ARG A 199 -3.75 -2.03 21.26
C ARG A 199 -4.62 -3.22 21.61
N TYR A 200 -5.65 -3.44 20.78
CA TYR A 200 -6.33 -4.71 20.70
C TYR A 200 -5.44 -5.68 19.90
N LEU A 201 -5.13 -6.84 20.47
CA LEU A 201 -4.23 -7.81 19.85
C LEU A 201 -4.97 -9.06 19.44
N VAL A 202 -4.66 -9.50 18.22
CA VAL A 202 -5.07 -10.80 17.70
C VAL A 202 -3.95 -11.82 17.89
N ASP A 203 -4.30 -13.10 17.80
CA ASP A 203 -3.37 -14.22 17.70
C ASP A 203 -3.66 -15.05 16.44
N ALA A 204 -2.83 -16.04 16.16
CA ALA A 204 -2.97 -16.87 14.96
C ALA A 204 -4.27 -17.68 14.96
N GLN A 205 -4.71 -18.19 16.13
CA GLN A 205 -5.94 -18.97 16.25
C GLN A 205 -7.17 -18.11 15.95
N LEU A 206 -7.26 -16.90 16.56
CA LEU A 206 -8.36 -15.99 16.30
C LEU A 206 -8.47 -15.61 14.82
N LEU A 207 -7.34 -15.33 14.16
CA LEU A 207 -7.34 -14.97 12.74
C LEU A 207 -7.79 -16.15 11.84
N ALA A 208 -7.42 -17.38 12.19
CA ALA A 208 -7.88 -18.58 11.48
C ALA A 208 -9.39 -18.81 11.66
N ASP A 209 -9.89 -18.67 12.90
CA ASP A 209 -11.32 -18.83 13.19
C ASP A 209 -12.15 -17.74 12.49
N LEU A 210 -11.70 -16.48 12.55
CA LEU A 210 -12.37 -15.38 11.88
C LEU A 210 -12.43 -15.55 10.35
N ALA A 211 -11.35 -16.03 9.71
CA ALA A 211 -11.38 -16.30 8.28
C ALA A 211 -12.49 -17.31 7.92
N LYS A 212 -12.61 -18.37 8.71
CA LYS A 212 -13.63 -19.41 8.54
C LYS A 212 -15.05 -18.87 8.82
N ASP A 213 -15.23 -18.16 9.94
CA ASP A 213 -16.53 -17.63 10.36
C ASP A 213 -17.09 -16.60 9.37
N LEU A 214 -16.21 -15.85 8.72
CA LEU A 214 -16.56 -14.89 7.68
C LEU A 214 -16.82 -15.51 6.31
N GLY A 215 -16.64 -16.83 6.17
CA GLY A 215 -16.76 -17.51 4.88
C GLY A 215 -15.63 -17.15 3.93
N GLY A 216 -14.41 -17.13 4.44
CA GLY A 216 -13.19 -16.87 3.67
C GLY A 216 -12.12 -17.94 3.90
N HIS A 217 -11.01 -17.82 3.18
CA HIS A 217 -9.83 -18.66 3.37
C HIS A 217 -8.55 -17.83 3.20
N LEU A 218 -7.48 -18.24 3.88
CA LEU A 218 -6.20 -17.56 3.80
C LEU A 218 -5.63 -17.58 2.37
N ALA A 219 -5.29 -16.41 1.86
CA ALA A 219 -4.58 -16.27 0.59
C ALA A 219 -3.07 -16.58 0.75
N ASP A 220 -2.53 -16.31 1.94
CA ASP A 220 -1.13 -16.55 2.33
C ASP A 220 -1.08 -17.05 3.78
N PRO A 221 -0.01 -17.75 4.18
CA PRO A 221 0.34 -17.90 5.58
C PRO A 221 0.48 -16.53 6.26
N LEU A 222 0.16 -16.44 7.55
CA LEU A 222 0.34 -15.21 8.32
C LEU A 222 1.79 -14.76 8.26
N LYS A 223 2.00 -13.48 7.95
CA LYS A 223 3.33 -12.86 7.96
C LYS A 223 3.41 -11.88 9.13
N THR A 224 4.31 -12.16 10.04
CA THR A 224 4.44 -11.41 11.30
C THR A 224 5.79 -10.71 11.36
N THR A 225 5.77 -9.43 11.74
CA THR A 225 6.96 -8.60 11.93
C THR A 225 7.02 -8.10 13.36
N VAL A 226 7.98 -8.59 14.14
CA VAL A 226 8.30 -8.08 15.46
C VAL A 226 9.39 -7.01 15.33
N VAL A 227 9.11 -5.81 15.84
CA VAL A 227 10.05 -4.69 15.78
C VAL A 227 10.71 -4.52 17.14
N GLN A 228 11.94 -4.99 17.29
CA GLN A 228 12.79 -4.86 18.48
C GLN A 228 12.12 -5.28 19.81
N GLY A 229 11.19 -6.23 19.76
CA GLY A 229 10.41 -6.61 20.94
C GLY A 229 9.45 -5.54 21.47
N GLN A 230 9.28 -4.43 20.76
CA GLN A 230 8.44 -3.30 21.17
C GLN A 230 6.99 -3.45 20.71
N ARG A 231 6.80 -3.96 19.52
CA ARG A 231 5.48 -4.19 18.90
C ARG A 231 5.55 -5.28 17.85
N CYS A 232 4.41 -5.84 17.56
CA CYS A 232 4.25 -6.84 16.50
C CYS A 232 3.10 -6.47 15.58
N MET A 233 3.33 -6.60 14.26
CA MET A 233 2.31 -6.41 13.23
C MET A 233 2.21 -7.68 12.40
N THR A 234 0.99 -8.21 12.28
CA THR A 234 0.69 -9.38 11.46
C THR A 234 -0.10 -8.97 10.21
N THR A 235 0.32 -9.51 9.08
CA THR A 235 -0.39 -9.40 7.80
C THR A 235 -1.28 -10.62 7.63
N TRP A 236 -2.56 -10.37 7.42
CA TRP A 236 -3.62 -11.35 7.25
C TRP A 236 -4.33 -11.07 5.93
N VAL A 237 -4.12 -11.95 4.95
CA VAL A 237 -4.69 -11.82 3.61
C VAL A 237 -5.68 -12.94 3.38
N VAL A 238 -6.92 -12.60 3.03
CA VAL A 238 -8.04 -13.53 2.97
C VAL A 238 -8.81 -13.34 1.66
N TRP A 239 -9.09 -14.46 0.98
CA TRP A 239 -10.09 -14.49 -0.09
C TRP A 239 -11.48 -14.69 0.51
N LYS A 240 -12.45 -13.91 0.07
CA LYS A 240 -13.85 -14.14 0.37
C LYS A 240 -14.38 -15.22 -0.58
N ASN A 241 -15.01 -16.25 -0.02
CA ASN A 241 -15.61 -17.30 -0.84
C ASN A 241 -16.80 -16.72 -1.67
N ASP A 242 -17.09 -17.40 -2.78
CA ASP A 242 -18.21 -17.07 -3.65
C ASP A 242 -19.58 -17.28 -2.98
#